data_76ec368d6a78a19d6e74dc4f90f40045
#
_entry.id   76ec368d6a78a19d6e74dc4f90f40045
#
_cell.length_a   1.000
_cell.length_b   1.000
_cell.length_c   1.000
_cell.angle_alpha   90.00
_cell.angle_beta   90.00
_cell.angle_gamma   90.00
#
_symmetry.space_group_name_H-M   'P 1'
#
loop_
_entity.id
_entity.type
_entity.pdbx_description
1 polymer ?
#
loop_
_entity_poly.entity_id
_entity_poly.type
_entity_poly.pdbx_seq_one_letter_code
_entity_poly.pdbx_strand_id
1 'polypeptide(L)'
;MKQYIDIDKLKKIDRHRNNNNNNNNKDNKAPSRLIITSTDIQKGEPVIFDSAYSDIDIDKIVACAGYPFYGLRWTEKDGKYLWDGSLLTNTPMLEVLRRSPQINKKFYIVDVFPRQQKELPTNMIEVWHRARDIVFMDKTDKNIEMLKVTEKYLSLIKTIYDILHDDAAKVDQTTKNKLKEIELEYHSLNQKHGASITDLVRIGRREGSLHYLFEDADFSTYRIKKLIAEGEKDVDHILAKQN
;
A
#
# COMPACT_ATOMS: atom_id res chain seq x y z
N MET A 1 23.11 5.91 7.36
CA MET A 1 21.68 5.79 7.64
C MET A 1 21.29 6.16 9.07
N LYS A 2 21.95 5.63 10.11
CA LYS A 2 21.66 5.99 11.54
C LYS A 2 21.65 7.50 11.81
N GLN A 3 22.38 8.29 11.04
CA GLN A 3 22.45 9.75 11.17
C GLN A 3 21.18 10.47 10.69
N TYR A 4 20.39 9.84 9.81
CA TYR A 4 19.22 10.46 9.17
C TYR A 4 17.89 9.85 9.61
N ILE A 5 17.91 8.72 10.31
CA ILE A 5 16.73 8.02 10.78
C ILE A 5 16.76 7.94 12.31
N ASP A 6 15.81 8.59 12.95
CA ASP A 6 15.60 8.53 14.39
C ASP A 6 14.84 7.23 14.75
N ILE A 7 15.61 6.18 14.98
CA ILE A 7 15.07 4.83 15.32
C ILE A 7 14.31 4.84 16.65
N ASP A 8 14.74 5.65 17.60
CA ASP A 8 14.06 5.74 18.89
C ASP A 8 12.70 6.42 18.76
N LYS A 9 12.58 7.32 17.80
CA LYS A 9 11.29 7.94 17.44
C LYS A 9 10.38 6.94 16.72
N LEU A 10 10.91 6.10 15.84
CA LEU A 10 10.16 5.01 15.23
C LEU A 10 9.66 3.99 16.26
N LYS A 11 10.49 3.61 17.23
CA LYS A 11 10.09 2.71 18.33
C LYS A 11 9.05 3.33 19.26
N LYS A 12 9.04 4.65 19.44
CA LYS A 12 8.03 5.34 20.24
C LYS A 12 6.64 5.32 19.59
N ILE A 13 6.57 5.26 18.29
CA ILE A 13 5.30 5.13 17.54
C ILE A 13 4.54 3.86 17.98
N ASP A 14 5.26 2.77 18.26
CA ASP A 14 4.68 1.49 18.67
C ASP A 14 4.27 1.42 20.15
N ARG A 15 4.99 2.06 21.05
CA ARG A 15 4.75 1.95 22.50
C ARG A 15 3.44 2.58 22.95
N HIS A 16 2.92 3.55 22.24
CA HIS A 16 1.60 4.14 22.56
C HIS A 16 0.43 3.18 22.32
N ARG A 17 0.64 2.09 21.60
CA ARG A 17 -0.40 1.11 21.31
C ARG A 17 -0.66 0.13 22.46
N ASN A 18 0.38 -0.25 23.20
CA ASN A 18 0.28 -1.20 24.30
C ASN A 18 -0.20 -0.58 25.63
N ASN A 19 -0.15 0.75 25.76
CA ASN A 19 -0.53 1.44 27.01
C ASN A 19 -1.97 2.00 27.00
N ASN A 20 -2.72 1.90 25.90
CA ASN A 20 -4.09 2.45 25.81
C ASN A 20 -5.18 1.58 26.46
N ASN A 21 -4.83 0.57 27.27
CA ASN A 21 -5.79 -0.05 28.19
C ASN A 21 -6.06 0.80 29.45
N ASN A 22 -5.40 1.95 29.62
CA ASN A 22 -5.72 2.91 30.67
C ASN A 22 -6.34 4.18 30.05
N ASN A 23 -7.65 4.25 30.14
CA ASN A 23 -8.56 5.33 29.74
C ASN A 23 -8.22 6.67 30.40
N ASN A 24 -7.32 7.50 29.88
CA ASN A 24 -7.28 8.92 30.29
C ASN A 24 -6.44 9.84 29.38
N ASN A 25 -6.16 9.50 28.12
CA ASN A 25 -5.50 10.46 27.23
C ASN A 25 -6.51 11.16 26.32
N LYS A 26 -6.65 12.49 26.51
CA LYS A 26 -7.52 13.40 25.75
C LYS A 26 -7.10 13.64 24.30
N ASP A 27 -5.97 13.09 23.84
CA ASP A 27 -5.53 13.18 22.45
C ASP A 27 -5.97 11.93 21.68
N ASN A 28 -7.17 11.97 21.13
CA ASN A 28 -7.77 10.94 20.27
C ASN A 28 -7.04 10.74 18.91
N LYS A 29 -5.73 10.96 18.86
CA LYS A 29 -4.96 10.74 17.63
C LYS A 29 -4.59 9.26 17.54
N ALA A 30 -5.12 8.57 16.54
CA ALA A 30 -4.74 7.19 16.25
C ALA A 30 -3.21 7.10 16.10
N PRO A 31 -2.57 6.09 16.72
CA PRO A 31 -1.12 5.95 16.64
C PRO A 31 -0.70 5.76 15.18
N SER A 32 0.35 6.47 14.78
CA SER A 32 0.94 6.29 13.45
C SER A 32 1.46 4.87 13.31
N ARG A 33 1.30 4.26 12.14
CA ARG A 33 1.74 2.91 11.81
C ARG A 33 2.58 2.96 10.56
N LEU A 34 3.71 2.27 10.57
CA LEU A 34 4.60 2.14 9.42
C LEU A 34 4.52 0.70 8.89
N ILE A 35 4.19 0.57 7.62
CA ILE A 35 4.21 -0.69 6.90
C ILE A 35 5.20 -0.53 5.75
N ILE A 36 6.20 -1.41 5.66
CA ILE A 36 7.16 -1.46 4.57
C ILE A 36 7.18 -2.86 3.97
N THR A 37 7.46 -2.95 2.68
CA THR A 37 7.45 -4.21 1.94
C THR A 37 8.82 -4.50 1.36
N SER A 38 9.21 -5.77 1.36
CA SER A 38 10.37 -6.29 0.67
C SER A 38 9.98 -7.53 -0.12
N THR A 39 10.85 -8.00 -0.99
CA THR A 39 10.67 -9.22 -1.79
C THR A 39 11.64 -10.29 -1.34
N ASP A 40 11.14 -11.45 -0.92
CA ASP A 40 11.96 -12.65 -0.71
C ASP A 40 12.40 -13.18 -2.08
N ILE A 41 13.70 -13.10 -2.36
CA ILE A 41 14.23 -13.45 -3.70
C ILE A 41 14.27 -14.95 -3.98
N GLN A 42 14.27 -15.78 -2.93
CA GLN A 42 14.26 -17.23 -3.11
C GLN A 42 12.87 -17.76 -3.41
N LYS A 43 11.83 -17.12 -2.86
CA LYS A 43 10.45 -17.55 -3.01
C LYS A 43 9.67 -16.73 -4.03
N GLY A 44 10.11 -15.52 -4.35
CA GLY A 44 9.35 -14.56 -5.15
C GLY A 44 8.07 -14.09 -4.44
N GLU A 45 8.11 -14.00 -3.11
CA GLU A 45 6.96 -13.62 -2.28
C GLU A 45 7.17 -12.29 -1.57
N PRO A 46 6.10 -11.53 -1.28
CA PRO A 46 6.22 -10.29 -0.51
C PRO A 46 6.52 -10.59 0.97
N VAL A 47 7.43 -9.83 1.54
CA VAL A 47 7.70 -9.80 2.97
C VAL A 47 7.27 -8.45 3.51
N ILE A 48 6.36 -8.46 4.49
CA ILE A 48 5.75 -7.25 5.03
C ILE A 48 6.26 -7.05 6.45
N PHE A 49 6.90 -5.92 6.68
CA PHE A 49 7.28 -5.45 8.00
C PHE A 49 6.29 -4.38 8.46
N ASP A 50 5.73 -4.59 9.64
CA ASP A 50 4.63 -3.80 10.14
C ASP A 50 4.91 -3.42 11.59
N SER A 51 5.03 -2.13 11.84
CA SER A 51 5.35 -1.60 13.16
C SER A 51 4.33 -1.96 14.23
N ALA A 52 3.14 -2.38 13.85
CA ALA A 52 2.13 -2.85 14.78
C ALA A 52 2.45 -4.22 15.41
N TYR A 53 3.31 -5.02 14.77
CA TYR A 53 3.59 -6.40 15.19
C TYR A 53 5.07 -6.62 15.53
N SER A 54 5.97 -5.82 14.97
CA SER A 54 7.41 -5.95 15.21
C SER A 54 8.12 -4.61 15.06
N ASP A 55 9.24 -4.45 15.78
CA ASP A 55 10.09 -3.28 15.62
C ASP A 55 10.60 -3.15 14.19
N ILE A 56 10.58 -1.93 13.66
CA ILE A 56 11.21 -1.59 12.39
C ILE A 56 12.64 -1.13 12.68
N ASP A 57 13.60 -1.91 12.26
CA ASP A 57 15.04 -1.61 12.38
C ASP A 57 15.63 -1.13 11.04
N ILE A 58 16.90 -0.75 11.07
CA ILE A 58 17.61 -0.25 9.89
C ILE A 58 17.70 -1.30 8.79
N ASP A 59 17.90 -2.57 9.14
CA ASP A 59 18.08 -3.63 8.15
C ASP A 59 16.78 -3.86 7.37
N LYS A 60 15.62 -3.76 8.03
CA LYS A 60 14.31 -3.82 7.39
C LYS A 60 14.10 -2.65 6.42
N ILE A 61 14.55 -1.43 6.81
CA ILE A 61 14.49 -0.26 5.94
C ILE A 61 15.43 -0.41 4.74
N VAL A 62 16.65 -0.90 4.96
CA VAL A 62 17.61 -1.18 3.86
C VAL A 62 17.07 -2.25 2.92
N ALA A 63 16.45 -3.30 3.47
CA ALA A 63 15.85 -4.37 2.68
C ALA A 63 14.76 -3.87 1.73
N CYS A 64 13.95 -2.90 2.16
CA CYS A 64 12.89 -2.34 1.30
C CYS A 64 13.40 -1.32 0.26
N ALA A 65 14.67 -0.91 0.33
CA ALA A 65 15.32 0.02 -0.60
C ALA A 65 16.37 -0.66 -1.49
N GLY A 66 16.56 -1.97 -1.37
CA GLY A 66 17.54 -2.76 -2.11
C GLY A 66 17.12 -3.03 -3.54
N TYR A 67 17.30 -2.07 -4.45
CA TYR A 67 16.87 -2.14 -5.83
C TYR A 67 17.84 -2.97 -6.69
N PRO A 68 17.44 -4.14 -7.23
CA PRO A 68 18.36 -5.09 -7.85
C PRO A 68 18.92 -4.63 -9.21
N PHE A 69 18.22 -3.75 -9.92
CA PHE A 69 18.57 -3.35 -11.29
C PHE A 69 19.86 -2.52 -11.39
N TYR A 70 20.38 -2.04 -10.26
CA TYR A 70 21.70 -1.39 -10.18
C TYR A 70 22.77 -2.28 -9.56
N GLY A 71 22.54 -3.60 -9.53
CA GLY A 71 23.50 -4.56 -8.99
C GLY A 71 23.64 -4.52 -7.47
N LEU A 72 22.66 -3.95 -6.76
CA LEU A 72 22.68 -3.94 -5.30
C LEU A 72 22.50 -5.35 -4.74
N ARG A 73 23.36 -5.66 -3.78
CA ARG A 73 23.27 -6.93 -3.06
C ARG A 73 21.97 -6.97 -2.24
N TRP A 74 21.45 -8.18 -2.05
CA TRP A 74 20.32 -8.41 -1.14
C TRP A 74 20.68 -8.12 0.32
N THR A 75 19.68 -7.84 1.12
CA THR A 75 19.77 -7.75 2.57
C THR A 75 19.33 -9.09 3.16
N GLU A 76 20.15 -9.67 4.02
CA GLU A 76 19.77 -10.85 4.79
C GLU A 76 19.09 -10.43 6.09
N LYS A 77 17.85 -10.89 6.30
CA LYS A 77 17.07 -10.60 7.50
C LYS A 77 16.12 -11.75 7.83
N ASP A 78 16.15 -12.18 9.10
CA ASP A 78 15.27 -13.23 9.62
C ASP A 78 15.34 -14.53 8.76
N GLY A 79 16.54 -14.90 8.31
CA GLY A 79 16.78 -16.07 7.46
C GLY A 79 16.26 -15.96 6.03
N LYS A 80 15.96 -14.75 5.54
CA LYS A 80 15.53 -14.45 4.19
C LYS A 80 16.49 -13.53 3.49
N TYR A 81 16.57 -13.65 2.17
CA TYR A 81 17.33 -12.77 1.30
C TYR A 81 16.35 -11.82 0.59
N LEU A 82 16.51 -10.53 0.83
CA LEU A 82 15.50 -9.54 0.53
C LEU A 82 15.99 -8.47 -0.45
N TRP A 83 15.14 -8.16 -1.41
CA TRP A 83 15.19 -6.97 -2.25
C TRP A 83 13.99 -6.04 -2.01
N ASP A 84 13.99 -4.91 -2.69
CA ASP A 84 12.92 -3.92 -2.68
C ASP A 84 11.55 -4.57 -2.96
N GLY A 85 10.57 -4.20 -2.18
CA GLY A 85 9.19 -4.69 -2.31
C GLY A 85 8.48 -4.21 -3.57
N SER A 86 8.97 -3.14 -4.21
CA SER A 86 8.43 -2.61 -5.46
C SER A 86 8.47 -3.61 -6.61
N LEU A 87 9.35 -4.62 -6.56
CA LEU A 87 9.38 -5.71 -7.53
C LEU A 87 8.02 -6.44 -7.65
N LEU A 88 7.32 -6.61 -6.55
CA LEU A 88 6.02 -7.29 -6.50
C LEU A 88 4.88 -6.30 -6.32
N THR A 89 5.04 -5.31 -5.44
CA THR A 89 3.98 -4.36 -5.08
C THR A 89 4.58 -3.00 -4.77
N ASN A 90 4.54 -2.09 -5.74
CA ASN A 90 5.06 -0.73 -5.56
C ASN A 90 4.16 0.10 -4.60
N THR A 91 2.84 -0.13 -4.62
CA THR A 91 1.88 0.51 -3.72
C THR A 91 1.13 -0.56 -2.92
N PRO A 92 1.55 -0.88 -1.69
CA PRO A 92 1.00 -1.98 -0.89
C PRO A 92 -0.35 -1.63 -0.25
N MET A 93 -1.31 -1.14 -1.03
CA MET A 93 -2.62 -0.69 -0.56
C MET A 93 -3.46 -1.82 0.04
N LEU A 94 -3.43 -3.01 -0.58
CA LEU A 94 -4.16 -4.17 -0.07
C LEU A 94 -3.61 -4.64 1.28
N GLU A 95 -2.30 -4.58 1.47
CA GLU A 95 -1.63 -4.90 2.72
C GLU A 95 -2.06 -3.94 3.83
N VAL A 96 -2.16 -2.65 3.53
CA VAL A 96 -2.65 -1.63 4.46
C VAL A 96 -4.12 -1.86 4.80
N LEU A 97 -4.97 -2.20 3.84
CA LEU A 97 -6.39 -2.48 4.09
C LEU A 97 -6.59 -3.73 4.94
N ARG A 98 -5.92 -4.83 4.60
CA ARG A 98 -6.07 -6.13 5.27
C ARG A 98 -5.51 -6.15 6.69
N ARG A 99 -4.42 -5.43 6.94
CA ARG A 99 -3.69 -5.45 8.23
C ARG A 99 -4.13 -4.39 9.22
N SER A 100 -4.81 -3.36 8.77
CA SER A 100 -5.34 -2.31 9.65
C SER A 100 -6.67 -2.72 10.28
N PRO A 101 -7.11 -2.04 11.37
CA PRO A 101 -8.49 -2.14 11.81
C PRO A 101 -9.45 -1.98 10.63
N GLN A 102 -10.54 -2.74 10.62
CA GLN A 102 -11.57 -2.72 9.56
C GLN A 102 -12.39 -1.42 9.63
N ILE A 103 -11.71 -0.31 9.40
CA ILE A 103 -12.29 1.02 9.32
C ILE A 103 -12.15 1.56 7.91
N ASN A 104 -13.10 2.33 7.47
CA ASN A 104 -13.02 3.04 6.20
C ASN A 104 -11.84 4.01 6.21
N LYS A 105 -11.12 4.10 5.11
CA LYS A 105 -9.87 4.85 5.00
C LYS A 105 -9.87 5.82 3.85
N LYS A 106 -9.26 6.97 4.08
CA LYS A 106 -8.83 7.88 3.03
C LYS A 106 -7.40 7.54 2.64
N PHE A 107 -7.14 7.36 1.34
CA PHE A 107 -5.83 7.07 0.81
C PHE A 107 -5.25 8.27 0.08
N TYR A 108 -3.98 8.55 0.37
CA TYR A 108 -3.12 9.40 -0.43
C TYR A 108 -2.04 8.52 -1.03
N ILE A 109 -2.05 8.40 -2.36
CA ILE A 109 -1.08 7.59 -3.09
C ILE A 109 -0.14 8.51 -3.82
N VAL A 110 1.15 8.35 -3.60
CA VAL A 110 2.21 9.05 -4.34
C VAL A 110 2.84 8.06 -5.31
N ASP A 111 2.65 8.32 -6.61
CA ASP A 111 3.12 7.46 -7.70
C ASP A 111 4.28 8.16 -8.41
N VAL A 112 5.49 7.66 -8.19
CA VAL A 112 6.72 8.29 -8.66
C VAL A 112 7.12 7.87 -10.08
N PHE A 113 6.54 6.78 -10.60
CA PHE A 113 6.80 6.33 -11.96
C PHE A 113 5.86 6.98 -12.97
N PRO A 114 6.39 7.58 -14.05
CA PRO A 114 5.57 8.28 -15.03
C PRO A 114 4.72 7.31 -15.85
N ARG A 115 3.41 7.54 -15.91
CA ARG A 115 2.49 6.74 -16.73
C ARG A 115 2.63 7.03 -18.21
N GLN A 116 2.81 8.29 -18.54
CA GLN A 116 2.90 8.77 -19.91
C GLN A 116 4.33 9.16 -20.26
N GLN A 117 4.68 8.91 -21.49
CA GLN A 117 5.93 9.30 -22.09
C GLN A 117 5.64 9.74 -23.52
N LYS A 118 6.12 10.94 -23.89
CA LYS A 118 5.86 11.51 -25.21
C LYS A 118 6.73 10.87 -26.30
N GLU A 119 7.96 10.54 -25.93
CA GLU A 119 8.96 10.05 -26.84
C GLU A 119 9.03 8.53 -26.86
N LEU A 120 9.19 7.94 -28.01
CA LEU A 120 9.41 6.49 -28.11
C LEU A 120 10.91 6.20 -27.92
N PRO A 121 11.25 5.09 -27.24
CA PRO A 121 12.63 4.70 -27.06
C PRO A 121 13.27 4.33 -28.42
N THR A 122 14.47 4.85 -28.65
CA THR A 122 15.23 4.71 -29.90
C THR A 122 16.44 3.80 -29.79
N ASN A 123 16.85 3.44 -28.58
CA ASN A 123 17.99 2.57 -28.31
C ASN A 123 17.69 1.61 -27.17
N MET A 124 18.54 0.58 -27.02
CA MET A 124 18.35 -0.49 -26.03
C MET A 124 18.22 0.02 -24.58
N ILE A 125 18.96 1.06 -24.23
CA ILE A 125 18.97 1.60 -22.87
C ILE A 125 17.64 2.32 -22.59
N GLU A 126 17.15 3.10 -23.55
CA GLU A 126 15.83 3.75 -23.44
C GLU A 126 14.69 2.74 -23.40
N VAL A 127 14.79 1.67 -24.20
CA VAL A 127 13.83 0.53 -24.17
C VAL A 127 13.81 -0.10 -22.77
N TRP A 128 14.98 -0.39 -22.21
CA TRP A 128 15.09 -0.97 -20.86
C TRP A 128 14.50 -0.04 -19.81
N HIS A 129 14.83 1.25 -19.87
CA HIS A 129 14.32 2.26 -18.95
C HIS A 129 12.79 2.35 -19.00
N ARG A 130 12.22 2.42 -20.21
CA ARG A 130 10.76 2.46 -20.37
C ARG A 130 10.07 1.18 -19.92
N ALA A 131 10.64 0.03 -20.24
CA ALA A 131 10.13 -1.27 -19.79
C ALA A 131 10.12 -1.36 -18.25
N ARG A 132 11.18 -0.90 -17.61
CA ARG A 132 11.28 -0.78 -16.15
C ARG A 132 10.16 0.11 -15.60
N ASP A 133 9.98 1.31 -16.14
CA ASP A 133 8.93 2.23 -15.68
C ASP A 133 7.54 1.60 -15.81
N ILE A 134 7.27 0.88 -16.89
CA ILE A 134 6.00 0.16 -17.10
C ILE A 134 5.82 -0.97 -16.08
N VAL A 135 6.88 -1.71 -15.74
CA VAL A 135 6.84 -2.79 -14.75
C VAL A 135 6.54 -2.25 -13.35
N PHE A 136 7.19 -1.13 -12.99
CA PHE A 136 7.03 -0.50 -11.68
C PHE A 136 5.89 0.51 -11.62
N MET A 137 5.34 0.88 -12.77
CA MET A 137 4.14 1.70 -12.82
C MET A 137 3.05 1.02 -12.00
N ASP A 138 2.44 1.82 -11.14
CA ASP A 138 1.48 1.34 -10.19
C ASP A 138 0.27 0.64 -10.84
N LYS A 139 -0.06 -0.51 -10.30
CA LYS A 139 -1.23 -1.33 -10.65
C LYS A 139 -2.42 -1.03 -9.73
N THR A 140 -2.38 0.09 -9.03
CA THR A 140 -3.39 0.50 -8.04
C THR A 140 -4.80 0.53 -8.63
N ASP A 141 -4.97 0.93 -9.89
CA ASP A 141 -6.29 0.98 -10.52
C ASP A 141 -6.98 -0.38 -10.52
N LYS A 142 -6.24 -1.46 -10.82
CA LYS A 142 -6.78 -2.84 -10.76
C LYS A 142 -7.12 -3.25 -9.34
N ASN A 143 -6.30 -2.85 -8.37
CA ASN A 143 -6.56 -3.13 -6.96
C ASN A 143 -7.79 -2.38 -6.47
N ILE A 144 -7.97 -1.12 -6.86
CA ILE A 144 -9.15 -0.30 -6.53
C ILE A 144 -10.40 -0.90 -7.17
N GLU A 145 -10.33 -1.29 -8.44
CA GLU A 145 -11.45 -1.93 -9.14
C GLU A 145 -11.86 -3.22 -8.43
N MET A 146 -10.89 -4.08 -8.08
CA MET A 146 -11.16 -5.31 -7.34
C MET A 146 -11.80 -5.05 -5.98
N LEU A 147 -11.34 -4.03 -5.25
CA LEU A 147 -11.93 -3.64 -3.96
C LEU A 147 -13.37 -3.17 -4.12
N LYS A 148 -13.67 -2.32 -5.11
CA LYS A 148 -15.04 -1.86 -5.39
C LYS A 148 -15.97 -3.02 -5.76
N VAL A 149 -15.48 -3.99 -6.53
CA VAL A 149 -16.23 -5.20 -6.87
C VAL A 149 -16.50 -6.03 -5.62
N THR A 150 -15.50 -6.23 -4.77
CA THR A 150 -15.65 -6.95 -3.50
C THR A 150 -16.66 -6.27 -2.58
N GLU A 151 -16.58 -4.95 -2.42
CA GLU A 151 -17.53 -4.16 -1.62
C GLU A 151 -18.96 -4.30 -2.15
N LYS A 152 -19.14 -4.25 -3.47
CA LYS A 152 -20.45 -4.44 -4.11
C LYS A 152 -21.01 -5.84 -3.84
N TYR A 153 -20.19 -6.89 -3.92
CA TYR A 153 -20.62 -8.25 -3.60
C TYR A 153 -20.99 -8.40 -2.13
N LEU A 154 -20.19 -7.87 -1.21
CA LEU A 154 -20.50 -7.91 0.21
C LEU A 154 -21.83 -7.17 0.53
N SER A 155 -22.06 -6.02 -0.09
CA SER A 155 -23.31 -5.27 0.05
C SER A 155 -24.51 -6.07 -0.50
N LEU A 156 -24.34 -6.72 -1.65
CA LEU A 156 -25.41 -7.54 -2.25
C LEU A 156 -25.74 -8.75 -1.36
N ILE A 157 -24.72 -9.47 -0.87
CA ILE A 157 -24.90 -10.61 0.04
C ILE A 157 -25.62 -10.16 1.31
N LYS A 158 -25.24 -9.01 1.87
CA LYS A 158 -25.92 -8.45 3.03
C LYS A 158 -27.39 -8.17 2.75
N THR A 159 -27.72 -7.53 1.63
CA THR A 159 -29.11 -7.23 1.25
C THR A 159 -29.95 -8.50 1.10
N ILE A 160 -29.39 -9.53 0.45
CA ILE A 160 -30.09 -10.82 0.31
C ILE A 160 -30.31 -11.47 1.68
N TYR A 161 -29.27 -11.44 2.54
CA TYR A 161 -29.37 -11.97 3.90
C TYR A 161 -30.46 -11.24 4.71
N ASP A 162 -30.49 -9.91 4.69
CA ASP A 162 -31.47 -9.10 5.41
C ASP A 162 -32.91 -9.44 4.95
N ILE A 163 -33.14 -9.57 3.64
CA ILE A 163 -34.45 -9.97 3.09
C ILE A 163 -34.87 -11.37 3.57
N LEU A 164 -33.97 -12.33 3.52
CA LEU A 164 -34.23 -13.70 3.95
C LEU A 164 -34.42 -13.81 5.47
N HIS A 165 -33.75 -12.97 6.22
CA HIS A 165 -33.87 -12.96 7.69
C HIS A 165 -35.19 -12.35 8.14
N ASP A 166 -35.70 -11.33 7.48
CA ASP A 166 -37.01 -10.73 7.80
C ASP A 166 -38.15 -11.71 7.58
N ASP A 167 -38.05 -12.64 6.63
CA ASP A 167 -39.00 -13.72 6.37
C ASP A 167 -38.70 -15.04 7.11
N ALA A 168 -37.63 -15.07 7.95
CA ALA A 168 -37.16 -16.30 8.63
C ALA A 168 -38.17 -16.96 9.55
N ALA A 169 -39.25 -16.26 9.98
CA ALA A 169 -40.32 -16.82 10.74
C ALA A 169 -41.15 -17.87 9.94
N LYS A 170 -41.14 -17.80 8.62
CA LYS A 170 -41.90 -18.62 7.69
C LYS A 170 -41.12 -19.78 7.09
N VAL A 171 -39.83 -19.94 7.41
CA VAL A 171 -38.92 -20.93 6.79
C VAL A 171 -38.72 -22.12 7.71
N ASP A 172 -38.48 -23.27 7.09
CA ASP A 172 -38.19 -24.52 7.79
C ASP A 172 -36.85 -24.52 8.55
N GLN A 173 -36.64 -25.49 9.43
CA GLN A 173 -35.42 -25.56 10.26
C GLN A 173 -34.14 -25.75 9.41
N THR A 174 -34.25 -26.45 8.28
CA THR A 174 -33.11 -26.68 7.38
C THR A 174 -32.63 -25.35 6.74
N THR A 175 -33.57 -24.52 6.31
CA THR A 175 -33.26 -23.18 5.76
C THR A 175 -32.72 -22.26 6.84
N LYS A 176 -33.21 -22.31 8.07
CA LYS A 176 -32.65 -21.56 9.20
C LYS A 176 -31.20 -21.92 9.49
N ASN A 177 -30.85 -23.20 9.40
CA ASN A 177 -29.48 -23.64 9.61
C ASN A 177 -28.55 -23.11 8.49
N LYS A 178 -28.99 -23.15 7.23
CA LYS A 178 -28.24 -22.58 6.10
C LYS A 178 -28.08 -21.07 6.23
N LEU A 179 -29.07 -20.33 6.69
CA LEU A 179 -28.96 -18.88 6.92
C LEU A 179 -27.90 -18.57 7.98
N LYS A 180 -27.79 -19.36 9.06
CA LYS A 180 -26.72 -19.20 10.06
C LYS A 180 -25.33 -19.44 9.48
N GLU A 181 -25.17 -20.43 8.60
CA GLU A 181 -23.91 -20.70 7.93
C GLU A 181 -23.51 -19.52 7.03
N ILE A 182 -24.46 -19.00 6.25
CA ILE A 182 -24.25 -17.80 5.39
C ILE A 182 -23.88 -16.59 6.25
N GLU A 183 -24.53 -16.39 7.38
CA GLU A 183 -24.23 -15.30 8.33
C GLU A 183 -22.78 -15.39 8.84
N LEU A 184 -22.36 -16.55 9.28
CA LEU A 184 -20.98 -16.79 9.77
C LEU A 184 -19.95 -16.53 8.66
N GLU A 185 -20.24 -17.00 7.45
CA GLU A 185 -19.35 -16.78 6.31
C GLU A 185 -19.30 -15.30 5.90
N TYR A 186 -20.45 -14.62 5.86
CA TYR A 186 -20.53 -13.18 5.61
C TYR A 186 -19.72 -12.39 6.65
N HIS A 187 -19.86 -12.69 7.93
CA HIS A 187 -19.09 -12.04 8.99
C HIS A 187 -17.58 -12.26 8.80
N SER A 188 -17.18 -13.48 8.46
CA SER A 188 -15.78 -13.81 8.17
C SER A 188 -15.23 -13.02 6.97
N LEU A 189 -16.00 -12.94 5.88
CA LEU A 189 -15.63 -12.17 4.68
C LEU A 189 -15.59 -10.69 4.98
N ASN A 190 -16.58 -10.16 5.68
CA ASN A 190 -16.63 -8.76 6.07
C ASN A 190 -15.49 -8.37 7.01
N GLN A 191 -15.10 -9.27 7.91
CA GLN A 191 -13.93 -9.09 8.79
C GLN A 191 -12.63 -9.02 8.00
N LYS A 192 -12.50 -9.75 6.89
CA LYS A 192 -11.29 -9.79 6.06
C LYS A 192 -11.26 -8.70 4.99
N HIS A 193 -12.41 -8.32 4.46
CA HIS A 193 -12.52 -7.51 3.23
C HIS A 193 -13.49 -6.32 3.35
N GLY A 194 -14.13 -6.10 4.50
CA GLY A 194 -15.19 -5.11 4.67
C GLY A 194 -14.71 -3.67 4.85
N ALA A 195 -13.39 -3.43 4.92
CA ALA A 195 -12.87 -2.06 4.93
C ALA A 195 -12.99 -1.42 3.55
N SER A 196 -13.68 -0.29 3.46
CA SER A 196 -13.87 0.46 2.22
C SER A 196 -12.92 1.66 2.12
N ILE A 197 -12.75 2.13 0.88
CA ILE A 197 -12.01 3.36 0.59
C ILE A 197 -13.03 4.50 0.52
N THR A 198 -12.99 5.41 1.50
CA THR A 198 -13.89 6.57 1.52
C THR A 198 -13.47 7.66 0.55
N ASP A 199 -12.17 7.81 0.36
CA ASP A 199 -11.61 8.82 -0.53
C ASP A 199 -10.22 8.38 -1.01
N LEU A 200 -9.90 8.71 -2.26
CA LEU A 200 -8.64 8.35 -2.90
C LEU A 200 -8.06 9.56 -3.61
N VAL A 201 -6.97 10.06 -3.09
CA VAL A 201 -6.17 11.12 -3.72
C VAL A 201 -4.92 10.50 -4.33
N ARG A 202 -4.77 10.61 -5.64
CA ARG A 202 -3.60 10.10 -6.34
C ARG A 202 -2.75 11.24 -6.84
N ILE A 203 -1.54 11.32 -6.36
CA ILE A 203 -0.51 12.27 -6.79
C ILE A 203 0.46 11.47 -7.65
N GLY A 204 0.32 11.59 -8.97
CA GLY A 204 1.13 10.87 -9.92
C GLY A 204 2.06 11.82 -10.69
N ARG A 205 3.28 11.38 -10.91
CA ARG A 205 4.21 12.04 -11.81
C ARG A 205 3.63 12.05 -13.22
N ARG A 206 3.48 13.25 -13.81
CA ARG A 206 2.77 13.42 -15.08
C ARG A 206 3.55 12.92 -16.28
N GLU A 207 4.83 13.28 -16.39
CA GLU A 207 5.65 12.98 -17.56
C GLU A 207 7.03 12.46 -17.17
N GLY A 208 7.50 11.43 -17.87
CA GLY A 208 8.87 10.95 -17.81
C GLY A 208 9.72 11.53 -18.95
N SER A 209 11.03 11.53 -18.77
CA SER A 209 12.00 11.89 -19.80
C SER A 209 12.93 10.72 -20.08
N LEU A 210 13.05 10.33 -21.35
CA LEU A 210 14.00 9.29 -21.78
C LEU A 210 15.47 9.72 -21.65
N HIS A 211 15.71 11.01 -21.57
CA HIS A 211 17.08 11.55 -21.58
C HIS A 211 17.82 11.38 -20.26
N TYR A 212 17.15 10.90 -19.20
CA TYR A 212 17.73 10.74 -17.88
C TYR A 212 17.70 9.28 -17.43
N LEU A 213 18.61 8.49 -17.99
CA LEU A 213 18.67 7.03 -17.81
C LEU A 213 18.88 6.56 -16.35
N PHE A 214 19.57 7.38 -15.56
CA PHE A 214 19.87 7.09 -14.16
C PHE A 214 19.19 8.08 -13.22
N GLU A 215 17.97 8.49 -13.57
CA GLU A 215 17.24 9.51 -12.81
C GLU A 215 17.04 9.15 -11.34
N ASP A 216 16.75 7.90 -11.09
CA ASP A 216 16.55 7.31 -9.77
C ASP A 216 17.85 7.01 -9.00
N ALA A 217 19.00 7.17 -9.66
CA ALA A 217 20.34 7.06 -9.06
C ALA A 217 21.11 8.40 -9.03
N ASP A 218 20.56 9.47 -9.57
CA ASP A 218 21.16 10.81 -9.52
C ASP A 218 20.74 11.56 -8.25
N PHE A 219 21.58 11.49 -7.23
CA PHE A 219 21.41 12.18 -5.95
C PHE A 219 22.12 13.56 -5.92
N SER A 220 22.42 14.15 -7.08
CA SER A 220 22.98 15.52 -7.13
C SER A 220 22.00 16.53 -6.51
N THR A 221 22.53 17.53 -5.83
CA THR A 221 21.72 18.59 -5.20
C THR A 221 20.81 19.30 -6.21
N TYR A 222 21.31 19.49 -7.44
CA TYR A 222 20.53 20.09 -8.52
C TYR A 222 19.32 19.20 -8.86
N ARG A 223 19.55 17.90 -9.05
CA ARG A 223 18.48 16.96 -9.43
C ARG A 223 17.43 16.82 -8.35
N ILE A 224 17.87 16.66 -7.09
CA ILE A 224 16.96 16.59 -5.95
C ILE A 224 16.05 17.82 -5.86
N LYS A 225 16.61 19.04 -5.94
CA LYS A 225 15.83 20.27 -5.91
C LYS A 225 14.83 20.37 -7.07
N LYS A 226 15.24 19.94 -8.26
CA LYS A 226 14.37 19.92 -9.44
C LYS A 226 13.20 18.96 -9.24
N LEU A 227 13.45 17.72 -8.78
CA LEU A 227 12.41 16.72 -8.52
C LEU A 227 11.43 17.16 -7.43
N ILE A 228 11.92 17.82 -6.37
CA ILE A 228 11.05 18.39 -5.33
C ILE A 228 10.11 19.44 -5.94
N ALA A 229 10.64 20.39 -6.73
CA ALA A 229 9.82 21.42 -7.35
C ALA A 229 8.81 20.86 -8.38
N GLU A 230 9.17 19.80 -9.09
CA GLU A 230 8.24 19.07 -9.97
C GLU A 230 7.12 18.41 -9.17
N GLY A 231 7.46 17.72 -8.07
CA GLY A 231 6.50 17.08 -7.17
C GLY A 231 5.53 18.07 -6.52
N GLU A 232 6.02 19.22 -6.06
CA GLU A 232 5.18 20.31 -5.54
C GLU A 232 4.13 20.76 -6.57
N LYS A 233 4.54 20.98 -7.82
CA LYS A 233 3.61 21.33 -8.92
C LYS A 233 2.59 20.23 -9.21
N ASP A 234 2.97 18.97 -9.09
CA ASP A 234 2.06 17.86 -9.29
C ASP A 234 1.01 17.78 -8.17
N VAL A 235 1.42 18.03 -6.93
CA VAL A 235 0.50 18.13 -5.77
C VAL A 235 -0.49 19.29 -5.96
N ASP A 236 0.00 20.49 -6.26
CA ASP A 236 -0.84 21.68 -6.45
C ASP A 236 -1.88 21.47 -7.54
N HIS A 237 -1.47 20.85 -8.66
CA HIS A 237 -2.38 20.54 -9.75
C HIS A 237 -3.50 19.57 -9.35
N ILE A 238 -3.21 18.58 -8.51
CA ILE A 238 -4.21 17.60 -8.05
C ILE A 238 -5.15 18.23 -7.03
N LEU A 239 -4.62 18.98 -6.07
CA LEU A 239 -5.43 19.64 -5.04
C LEU A 239 -6.34 20.72 -5.63
N ALA A 240 -5.89 21.46 -6.65
CA ALA A 240 -6.71 22.45 -7.36
C ALA A 240 -7.91 21.83 -8.10
N LYS A 241 -7.87 20.54 -8.44
CA LYS A 241 -8.99 19.81 -9.07
C LYS A 241 -10.02 19.26 -8.09
N GLN A 242 -9.69 19.25 -6.80
CA GLN A 242 -10.58 18.73 -5.75
C GLN A 242 -11.45 19.82 -5.11
N ASN A 243 -11.10 21.09 -5.37
CA ASN A 243 -11.91 22.27 -5.00
C ASN A 243 -12.80 22.69 -6.18
#